data_0e6363abae48c50f21f115f238bd0ff4
#
_entry.id   0e6363abae48c50f21f115f238bd0ff4
#
_cell.length_a   1.000
_cell.length_b   1.000
_cell.length_c   1.000
_cell.angle_alpha   90.00
_cell.angle_beta   90.00
_cell.angle_gamma   90.00
#
_symmetry.space_group_name_H-M   'P 1'
#
loop_
_entity.id
_entity.type
_entity.pdbx_description
1 polymer ?
#
loop_
_entity_poly.entity_id
_entity_poly.type
_entity_poly.pdbx_seq_one_letter_code
_entity_poly.pdbx_strand_id
1 'polypeptide(L)'
;MYKRQDHEIIDKTGVSIDHIFDVEGEEGFRKRESDVLEDLCSKPNIVLATGGGAVLSKENREVIKKTGTVIYLSSSVEQILRRTAKSKTRPLLENSTNRRKTISDIIDSRDPLYREVARVIINTNGKKLIEIINEIKTHLPN
;
A
#
# COMPACT_ATOMS: atom_id res chain seq x y z
N MET A 1 -14.25 -8.17 7.13
CA MET A 1 -13.17 -8.04 8.14
C MET A 1 -12.08 -7.12 7.58
N TYR A 2 -11.49 -6.22 8.39
CA TYR A 2 -10.38 -5.35 7.98
C TYR A 2 -9.03 -6.05 8.21
N LYS A 3 -8.16 -6.03 7.21
CA LYS A 3 -6.81 -6.59 7.25
C LYS A 3 -5.78 -5.60 6.73
N ARG A 4 -4.64 -5.53 7.41
CA ARG A 4 -3.44 -4.81 6.93
C ARG A 4 -2.39 -5.83 6.52
N GLN A 5 -1.93 -5.75 5.28
CA GLN A 5 -0.96 -6.70 4.72
C GLN A 5 0.35 -6.75 5.52
N ASP A 6 0.87 -5.59 5.94
CA ASP A 6 2.09 -5.51 6.75
C ASP A 6 1.96 -6.23 8.10
N HIS A 7 0.82 -6.09 8.78
CA HIS A 7 0.55 -6.79 10.03
C HIS A 7 0.44 -8.31 9.83
N GLU A 8 -0.19 -8.76 8.76
CA GLU A 8 -0.28 -10.20 8.46
C GLU A 8 1.10 -10.80 8.16
N ILE A 9 2.02 -10.06 7.54
CA ILE A 9 3.41 -10.49 7.35
C ILE A 9 4.10 -10.66 8.70
N ILE A 10 3.97 -9.70 9.61
CA ILE A 10 4.53 -9.76 10.96
C ILE A 10 3.96 -10.95 11.74
N ASP A 11 2.64 -11.14 11.70
CA ASP A 11 1.97 -12.25 12.40
C ASP A 11 2.43 -13.61 11.88
N LYS A 12 2.63 -13.76 10.57
CA LYS A 12 3.08 -15.03 9.97
C LYS A 12 4.56 -15.31 10.20
N THR A 13 5.40 -14.28 10.25
CA THR A 13 6.87 -14.44 10.39
C THR A 13 7.35 -14.36 11.83
N GLY A 14 6.59 -13.71 12.70
CA GLY A 14 6.98 -13.44 14.09
C GLY A 14 8.05 -12.37 14.24
N VAL A 15 8.42 -11.66 13.14
CA VAL A 15 9.47 -10.63 13.16
C VAL A 15 8.99 -9.35 12.47
N SER A 16 9.67 -8.24 12.75
CA SER A 16 9.35 -6.94 12.15
C SER A 16 9.70 -6.89 10.66
N ILE A 17 9.05 -5.99 9.93
CA ILE A 17 9.36 -5.74 8.53
C ILE A 17 10.83 -5.32 8.34
N ASP A 18 11.35 -4.47 9.23
CA ASP A 18 12.75 -4.03 9.17
C ASP A 18 13.71 -5.22 9.30
N HIS A 19 13.41 -6.16 10.18
CA HIS A 19 14.22 -7.38 10.34
C HIS A 19 14.20 -8.24 9.06
N ILE A 20 13.05 -8.35 8.40
CA ILE A 20 12.96 -9.06 7.11
C ILE A 20 13.83 -8.38 6.06
N PHE A 21 13.78 -7.05 5.96
CA PHE A 21 14.65 -6.29 5.05
C PHE A 21 16.14 -6.49 5.35
N ASP A 22 16.52 -6.48 6.63
CA ASP A 22 17.91 -6.65 7.05
C ASP A 22 18.45 -8.05 6.73
N VAL A 23 17.65 -9.09 6.91
CA VAL A 23 18.07 -10.50 6.76
C VAL A 23 17.89 -11.00 5.33
N GLU A 24 16.74 -10.69 4.70
CA GLU A 24 16.34 -11.26 3.41
C GLU A 24 16.42 -10.24 2.26
N GLY A 25 16.64 -8.97 2.57
CA GLY A 25 16.62 -7.87 1.61
C GLY A 25 15.23 -7.55 1.07
N GLU A 26 15.14 -6.61 0.14
CA GLU A 26 13.88 -6.20 -0.47
C GLU A 26 13.23 -7.35 -1.24
N GLU A 27 14.01 -8.16 -1.95
CA GLU A 27 13.51 -9.31 -2.73
C GLU A 27 12.79 -10.32 -1.83
N GLY A 28 13.40 -10.70 -0.70
CA GLY A 28 12.79 -11.61 0.27
C GLY A 28 11.50 -11.05 0.87
N PHE A 29 11.49 -9.75 1.20
CA PHE A 29 10.28 -9.06 1.65
C PHE A 29 9.17 -9.08 0.59
N ARG A 30 9.50 -8.78 -0.68
CA ARG A 30 8.52 -8.78 -1.78
C ARG A 30 7.88 -10.14 -2.02
N LYS A 31 8.66 -11.21 -1.88
CA LYS A 31 8.12 -12.57 -1.95
C LYS A 31 7.09 -12.82 -0.85
N ARG A 32 7.41 -12.49 0.39
CA ARG A 32 6.47 -12.63 1.53
C ARG A 32 5.24 -11.76 1.38
N GLU A 33 5.42 -10.55 0.86
CA GLU A 33 4.32 -9.63 0.54
C GLU A 33 3.35 -10.25 -0.47
N SER A 34 3.87 -10.87 -1.53
CA SER A 34 3.07 -11.53 -2.55
C SER A 34 2.32 -12.75 -2.00
N ASP A 35 2.99 -13.59 -1.23
CA ASP A 35 2.38 -14.79 -0.62
C ASP A 35 1.21 -14.41 0.32
N VAL A 36 1.40 -13.38 1.14
CA VAL A 36 0.36 -12.87 2.04
C VAL A 36 -0.78 -12.22 1.27
N LEU A 37 -0.46 -11.47 0.21
CA LEU A 37 -1.48 -10.84 -0.63
C LEU A 37 -2.40 -11.86 -1.29
N GLU A 38 -1.84 -12.91 -1.86
CA GLU A 38 -2.60 -14.00 -2.49
C GLU A 38 -3.52 -14.69 -1.48
N ASP A 39 -3.00 -15.03 -0.30
CA ASP A 39 -3.81 -15.62 0.79
C ASP A 39 -4.95 -14.70 1.22
N LEU A 40 -4.70 -13.40 1.40
CA LEU A 40 -5.74 -12.46 1.81
C LEU A 40 -6.78 -12.22 0.70
N CYS A 41 -6.34 -12.12 -0.54
CA CYS A 41 -7.24 -11.92 -1.69
C CYS A 41 -8.14 -13.13 -1.97
N SER A 42 -7.79 -14.32 -1.51
CA SER A 42 -8.63 -15.52 -1.60
C SER A 42 -9.80 -15.52 -0.60
N LYS A 43 -9.76 -14.68 0.42
CA LYS A 43 -10.77 -14.65 1.49
C LYS A 43 -11.94 -13.75 1.13
N PRO A 44 -13.20 -14.18 1.36
CA PRO A 44 -14.36 -13.35 1.11
C PRO A 44 -14.54 -12.27 2.20
N ASN A 45 -15.24 -11.21 1.85
CA ASN A 45 -15.73 -10.18 2.77
C ASN A 45 -14.62 -9.51 3.61
N ILE A 46 -13.50 -9.19 2.98
CA ILE A 46 -12.43 -8.43 3.62
C ILE A 46 -12.28 -7.03 3.02
N VAL A 47 -11.83 -6.11 3.84
CA VAL A 47 -11.27 -4.83 3.41
C VAL A 47 -9.76 -4.92 3.65
N LEU A 48 -9.00 -4.87 2.57
CA LEU A 48 -7.56 -5.06 2.61
C LEU A 48 -6.83 -3.74 2.37
N ALA A 49 -6.00 -3.32 3.32
CA ALA A 49 -5.01 -2.28 3.10
C ALA A 49 -3.68 -2.93 2.68
N THR A 50 -3.30 -2.74 1.43
CA THR A 50 -2.04 -3.26 0.89
C THR A 50 -0.86 -2.35 1.24
N GLY A 51 0.35 -2.91 1.23
CA GLY A 51 1.56 -2.10 1.17
C GLY A 51 1.67 -1.37 -0.18
N GLY A 52 2.29 -0.20 -0.19
CA GLY A 52 2.43 0.60 -1.41
C GLY A 52 3.28 -0.05 -2.51
N GLY A 53 4.17 -0.96 -2.14
CA GLY A 53 5.01 -1.72 -3.08
C GLY A 53 4.35 -2.99 -3.64
N ALA A 54 3.17 -3.37 -3.19
CA ALA A 54 2.48 -4.56 -3.67
C ALA A 54 2.21 -4.51 -5.19
N VAL A 55 2.03 -3.33 -5.76
CA VAL A 55 1.79 -3.14 -7.20
C VAL A 55 3.03 -3.30 -8.08
N LEU A 56 4.22 -3.42 -7.51
CA LEU A 56 5.46 -3.60 -8.29
C LEU A 56 5.48 -4.94 -9.03
N SER A 57 4.92 -6.00 -8.43
CA SER A 57 4.76 -7.30 -9.08
C SER A 57 3.56 -7.29 -10.03
N LYS A 58 3.78 -7.75 -11.25
CA LYS A 58 2.71 -7.94 -12.24
C LYS A 58 1.67 -8.95 -11.75
N GLU A 59 2.12 -10.03 -11.17
CA GLU A 59 1.27 -11.09 -10.61
C GLU A 59 0.38 -10.54 -9.50
N ASN A 60 0.92 -9.72 -8.60
CA ASN A 60 0.13 -9.06 -7.58
C ASN A 60 -0.96 -8.16 -8.19
N ARG A 61 -0.62 -7.37 -9.22
CA ARG A 61 -1.61 -6.52 -9.90
C ARG A 61 -2.74 -7.34 -10.50
N GLU A 62 -2.43 -8.48 -11.10
CA GLU A 62 -3.45 -9.37 -11.66
C GLU A 62 -4.37 -9.96 -10.57
N VAL A 63 -3.80 -10.40 -9.45
CA VAL A 63 -4.57 -10.91 -8.30
C VAL A 63 -5.50 -9.83 -7.75
N ILE A 64 -4.98 -8.65 -7.47
CA ILE A 64 -5.76 -7.53 -6.92
C ILE A 64 -6.94 -7.15 -7.85
N LYS A 65 -6.69 -7.04 -9.15
CA LYS A 65 -7.72 -6.69 -10.14
C LYS A 65 -8.83 -7.70 -10.24
N LYS A 66 -8.51 -8.99 -10.09
CA LYS A 66 -9.49 -10.08 -10.25
C LYS A 66 -10.35 -10.29 -9.01
N THR A 67 -9.85 -9.98 -7.83
CA THR A 67 -10.45 -10.43 -6.57
C THR A 67 -11.29 -9.38 -5.86
N GLY A 68 -11.18 -8.10 -6.22
CA GLY A 68 -11.91 -7.07 -5.48
C GLY A 68 -12.06 -5.73 -6.18
N THR A 69 -12.74 -4.82 -5.50
CA THR A 69 -12.82 -3.41 -5.90
C THR A 69 -11.60 -2.67 -5.38
N VAL A 70 -10.72 -2.27 -6.29
CA VAL A 70 -9.49 -1.57 -5.95
C VAL A 70 -9.75 -0.06 -5.88
N ILE A 71 -9.40 0.53 -4.75
CA ILE A 71 -9.49 1.97 -4.51
C ILE A 71 -8.09 2.52 -4.33
N TYR A 72 -7.69 3.46 -5.19
CA TYR A 72 -6.45 4.19 -5.05
C TYR A 72 -6.69 5.53 -4.35
N LEU A 73 -6.11 5.68 -3.18
CA LEU A 73 -6.12 6.94 -2.43
C LEU A 73 -4.88 7.75 -2.82
N SER A 74 -5.03 8.63 -3.80
CA SER A 74 -3.91 9.44 -4.30
C SER A 74 -3.62 10.61 -3.35
N SER A 75 -2.34 10.99 -3.29
CA SER A 75 -1.87 12.06 -2.40
C SER A 75 -0.69 12.78 -3.03
N SER A 76 -0.57 14.08 -2.77
CA SER A 76 0.60 14.86 -3.19
C SER A 76 1.84 14.52 -2.39
N VAL A 77 3.02 14.80 -2.95
CA VAL A 77 4.31 14.71 -2.25
C VAL A 77 4.26 15.46 -0.92
N GLU A 78 3.72 16.68 -0.93
CA GLU A 78 3.60 17.52 0.26
C GLU A 78 2.81 16.85 1.38
N GLN A 79 1.68 16.25 1.04
CA GLN A 79 0.82 15.60 2.01
C GLN A 79 1.46 14.31 2.56
N ILE A 80 2.14 13.55 1.70
CA ILE A 80 2.89 12.36 2.13
C ILE A 80 4.02 12.76 3.07
N LEU A 81 4.78 13.80 2.75
CA LEU A 81 5.83 14.34 3.62
C LEU A 81 5.28 14.68 5.02
N ARG A 82 4.16 15.38 5.08
CA ARG A 82 3.52 15.74 6.36
C ARG A 82 3.08 14.51 7.15
N ARG A 83 2.46 13.53 6.49
CA ARG A 83 1.96 12.31 7.14
C ARG A 83 3.07 11.37 7.60
N THR A 84 4.20 11.36 6.92
CA THR A 84 5.33 10.47 7.22
C THR A 84 6.45 11.11 8.00
N ALA A 85 6.37 12.40 8.33
CA ALA A 85 7.42 13.16 9.01
C ALA A 85 7.87 12.54 10.34
N LYS A 86 6.98 11.86 11.06
CA LYS A 86 7.25 11.20 12.35
C LYS A 86 7.21 9.66 12.26
N SER A 87 7.03 9.11 11.08
CA SER A 87 6.94 7.66 10.90
C SER A 87 8.33 7.04 10.82
N LYS A 88 8.57 6.04 11.65
CA LYS A 88 9.77 5.18 11.64
C LYS A 88 9.52 3.80 11.05
N THR A 89 8.38 3.60 10.39
CA THR A 89 7.95 2.28 9.88
C THR A 89 8.08 2.15 8.36
N ARG A 90 8.89 3.01 7.74
CA ARG A 90 9.05 3.05 6.27
C ARG A 90 10.54 3.00 5.90
N PRO A 91 11.11 1.78 5.75
CA PRO A 91 12.55 1.58 5.52
C PRO A 91 13.12 2.40 4.36
N LEU A 92 12.37 2.52 3.26
CA LEU A 92 12.80 3.29 2.07
C LEU A 92 12.94 4.80 2.35
N LEU A 93 12.25 5.34 3.36
CA LEU A 93 12.31 6.75 3.72
C LEU A 93 13.30 7.03 4.86
N GLU A 94 13.50 6.09 5.78
CA GLU A 94 14.39 6.28 6.93
C GLU A 94 15.86 6.47 6.53
N ASN A 95 16.30 5.75 5.52
CA ASN A 95 17.68 5.79 5.01
C ASN A 95 17.89 6.87 3.94
N SER A 96 16.92 7.74 3.71
CA SER A 96 17.00 8.78 2.68
C SER A 96 17.53 10.09 3.23
N THR A 97 18.56 10.65 2.58
CA THR A 97 19.09 11.99 2.87
C THR A 97 18.18 13.11 2.38
N ASN A 98 17.32 12.83 1.40
CA ASN A 98 16.33 13.76 0.84
C ASN A 98 14.98 13.08 0.70
N ARG A 99 14.15 13.16 1.74
CA ARG A 99 12.83 12.52 1.79
C ARG A 99 11.89 12.99 0.69
N ARG A 100 11.90 14.27 0.36
CA ARG A 100 11.06 14.83 -0.72
C ARG A 100 11.37 14.17 -2.06
N LYS A 101 12.65 14.11 -2.43
CA LYS A 101 13.08 13.47 -3.68
C LYS A 101 12.73 11.99 -3.69
N THR A 102 12.97 11.29 -2.60
CA THR A 102 12.63 9.86 -2.47
C THR A 102 11.14 9.62 -2.65
N ILE A 103 10.28 10.42 -2.02
CA ILE A 103 8.83 10.31 -2.16
C ILE A 103 8.40 10.62 -3.59
N SER A 104 8.95 11.68 -4.20
CA SER A 104 8.65 12.04 -5.59
C SER A 104 9.02 10.92 -6.55
N ASP A 105 10.22 10.35 -6.42
CA ASP A 105 10.68 9.23 -7.25
C ASP A 105 9.79 7.98 -7.08
N ILE A 106 9.38 7.67 -5.86
CA ILE A 106 8.45 6.57 -5.57
C ILE A 106 7.09 6.80 -6.22
N ILE A 107 6.54 8.00 -6.08
CA ILE A 107 5.25 8.34 -6.70
C ILE A 107 5.36 8.24 -8.21
N ASP A 108 6.37 8.85 -8.82
CA ASP A 108 6.54 8.87 -10.27
C ASP A 108 6.65 7.45 -10.86
N SER A 109 7.32 6.55 -10.15
CA SER A 109 7.47 5.15 -10.59
C SER A 109 6.22 4.30 -10.34
N ARG A 110 5.45 4.58 -9.29
CA ARG A 110 4.33 3.73 -8.83
C ARG A 110 2.95 4.25 -9.23
N ASP A 111 2.77 5.55 -9.38
CA ASP A 111 1.45 6.13 -9.71
C ASP A 111 0.83 5.50 -10.97
N PRO A 112 1.57 5.25 -12.06
CA PRO A 112 1.02 4.54 -13.22
C PRO A 112 0.51 3.13 -12.87
N LEU A 113 1.19 2.42 -11.98
CA LEU A 113 0.81 1.07 -11.54
C LEU A 113 -0.42 1.11 -10.62
N TYR A 114 -0.52 2.09 -9.74
CA TYR A 114 -1.72 2.30 -8.93
C TYR A 114 -2.94 2.60 -9.80
N ARG A 115 -2.78 3.45 -10.81
CA ARG A 115 -3.84 3.78 -11.75
C ARG A 115 -4.25 2.60 -12.63
N GLU A 116 -3.30 1.75 -13.00
CA GLU A 116 -3.57 0.52 -13.77
C GLU A 116 -4.52 -0.43 -13.04
N VAL A 117 -4.35 -0.59 -11.72
CA VAL A 117 -5.15 -1.53 -10.92
C VAL A 117 -6.43 -0.91 -10.35
N ALA A 118 -6.47 0.40 -10.21
CA ALA A 118 -7.56 1.10 -9.55
C ALA A 118 -8.84 1.08 -10.38
N ARG A 119 -9.94 0.66 -9.76
CA ARG A 119 -11.30 0.89 -10.27
C ARG A 119 -11.81 2.25 -9.89
N VAL A 120 -11.41 2.76 -8.73
CA VAL A 120 -11.79 4.07 -8.20
C VAL A 120 -10.53 4.79 -7.75
N ILE A 121 -10.40 6.07 -8.13
CA ILE A 121 -9.30 6.93 -7.69
C ILE A 121 -9.87 8.09 -6.91
N ILE A 122 -9.42 8.25 -5.66
CA ILE A 122 -9.86 9.31 -4.77
C ILE A 122 -8.66 10.18 -4.41
N ASN A 123 -8.72 11.45 -4.77
CA ASN A 123 -7.73 12.43 -4.35
C ASN A 123 -7.98 12.80 -2.88
N THR A 124 -6.99 12.56 -2.03
CA THR A 124 -7.10 12.80 -0.58
C THR A 124 -6.57 14.16 -0.13
N ASN A 125 -6.04 14.98 -1.05
CA ASN A 125 -5.46 16.29 -0.72
C ASN A 125 -6.52 17.23 -0.15
N GLY A 126 -6.22 17.81 1.02
CA GLY A 126 -7.09 18.79 1.67
C GLY A 126 -8.40 18.23 2.24
N LYS A 127 -8.65 16.92 2.13
CA LYS A 127 -9.87 16.28 2.63
C LYS A 127 -9.69 15.73 4.03
N LYS A 128 -10.75 15.85 4.84
CA LYS A 128 -10.85 15.16 6.12
C LYS A 128 -11.17 13.69 5.90
N LEU A 129 -10.84 12.86 6.88
CA LEU A 129 -11.09 11.42 6.81
C LEU A 129 -12.54 11.08 6.49
N ILE A 130 -13.48 11.78 7.12
CA ILE A 130 -14.91 11.53 6.90
C ILE A 130 -15.36 11.82 5.45
N GLU A 131 -14.78 12.84 4.83
CA GLU A 131 -15.06 13.18 3.43
C GLU A 131 -14.59 12.08 2.49
N ILE A 132 -13.36 11.54 2.74
CA ILE A 132 -12.80 10.42 2.00
C ILE A 132 -13.68 9.17 2.17
N ILE A 133 -14.08 8.85 3.38
CA ILE A 133 -14.96 7.70 3.67
C ILE A 133 -16.30 7.82 2.94
N ASN A 134 -16.91 9.00 2.96
CA ASN A 134 -18.17 9.23 2.28
C ASN A 134 -18.03 9.08 0.76
N GLU A 135 -16.95 9.60 0.18
CA GLU A 135 -16.64 9.45 -1.24
C GLU A 135 -16.44 7.98 -1.62
N ILE A 136 -15.68 7.21 -0.80
CA ILE A 136 -15.53 5.76 -1.00
C ILE A 136 -16.89 5.07 -1.05
N LYS A 137 -17.79 5.37 -0.10
CA LYS A 137 -19.11 4.75 -0.01
C LYS A 137 -19.96 4.96 -1.25
N THR A 138 -19.80 6.09 -1.96
CA THR A 138 -20.58 6.34 -3.19
C THR A 138 -20.18 5.41 -4.35
N HIS A 139 -19.01 4.79 -4.27
CA HIS A 139 -18.48 3.91 -5.32
C HIS A 139 -18.61 2.42 -4.98
N LEU A 140 -19.05 2.07 -3.79
CA LEU A 140 -19.25 0.69 -3.37
C LEU A 140 -20.72 0.29 -3.62
N PRO A 141 -20.96 -0.99 -3.99
CA PRO A 141 -22.35 -1.49 -4.05
C PRO A 141 -22.97 -1.48 -2.65
N ASN A 142 -24.27 -1.19 -2.62
CA ASN A 142 -25.06 -1.25 -1.39
C ASN A 142 -25.18 -2.68 -0.86
#